data_69e32712f9d6d712e22c632756ed98d9
#
_entry.id   69e32712f9d6d712e22c632756ed98d9
#
_cell.length_a   1.000
_cell.length_b   1.000
_cell.length_c   1.000
_cell.angle_alpha   90.00
_cell.angle_beta   90.00
_cell.angle_gamma   90.00
#
_symmetry.space_group_name_H-M   'P 1'
#
loop_
_entity.id
_entity.type
_entity.pdbx_description
1 polymer ?
#
loop_
_entity_poly.entity_id
_entity_poly.type
_entity_poly.pdbx_seq_one_letter_code
_entity_poly.pdbx_strand_id
1 'polypeptide(L)'
;MVFTAQIPLQIRRSGKLNKEGVDMTMTQWFPKLAEFDSEGWHPNPYIGREFHGVWGNYSVNITIDKNYVVGGTGYLLNANEIGHGYSEKAPKEKEGATNTWKFYAPDVHDFAWAADPDYIHDIKKSESGVDLHFFYKPTVNVDDWKKLQDDSVKLMKYFEESIGPYPWKQYSIIQGGDGGMEYAMCTMITGERPYPSLLGVTAHEMAHAWFQHLLATNEAKHAWMDEGFTEYVTSLS
;
A
#
# COMPACT_ATOMS: atom_id res chain seq x y z
N MET A 1 19.72 9.93 10.45
CA MET A 1 19.40 9.27 11.74
C MET A 1 19.67 7.78 11.59
N VAL A 2 20.19 7.12 12.64
CA VAL A 2 20.29 5.65 12.73
C VAL A 2 19.44 5.23 13.92
N PHE A 3 18.60 4.23 13.75
CA PHE A 3 17.77 3.71 14.84
C PHE A 3 17.62 2.19 14.74
N THR A 4 17.28 1.57 15.86
CA THR A 4 16.91 0.15 15.96
C THR A 4 15.51 0.09 16.55
N ALA A 5 14.65 -0.71 15.95
CA ALA A 5 13.30 -0.93 16.44
C ALA A 5 13.03 -2.44 16.55
N GLN A 6 12.33 -2.83 17.59
CA GLN A 6 11.80 -4.18 17.73
C GLN A 6 10.44 -4.23 17.01
N ILE A 7 10.30 -5.14 16.04
CA ILE A 7 9.03 -5.36 15.37
C ILE A 7 8.10 -6.11 16.31
N PRO A 8 6.96 -5.52 16.73
CA PRO A 8 6.00 -6.17 17.63
C PRO A 8 5.21 -7.25 16.90
N LEU A 9 4.49 -8.09 17.66
CA LEU A 9 3.36 -8.81 17.08
C LEU A 9 2.33 -7.80 16.60
N GLN A 10 1.77 -8.01 15.42
CA GLN A 10 0.79 -7.09 14.87
C GLN A 10 -0.50 -7.10 15.69
N ILE A 11 -0.79 -5.96 16.30
CA ILE A 11 -2.06 -5.72 17.02
C ILE A 11 -3.06 -5.05 16.07
N ARG A 12 -2.56 -4.12 15.25
CA ARG A 12 -3.32 -3.40 14.22
C ARG A 12 -2.58 -3.40 12.89
N ARG A 13 -1.98 -2.27 12.52
CA ARG A 13 -1.48 -1.98 11.17
C ARG A 13 -0.01 -2.34 10.98
N SER A 14 0.81 -2.25 12.03
CA SER A 14 2.25 -2.50 11.94
C SER A 14 2.69 -3.63 12.87
N GLY A 15 3.52 -4.51 12.34
CA GLY A 15 4.06 -5.61 13.12
C GLY A 15 4.30 -6.86 12.30
N LYS A 16 4.52 -7.97 13.00
CA LYS A 16 4.72 -9.29 12.40
C LYS A 16 3.62 -10.27 12.83
N LEU A 17 3.44 -11.31 12.01
CA LEU A 17 2.54 -12.44 12.29
C LEU A 17 1.11 -11.98 12.60
N ASN A 18 0.47 -11.36 11.64
CA ASN A 18 -0.90 -10.91 11.76
C ASN A 18 -1.90 -12.09 11.83
N LYS A 19 -3.17 -11.80 12.06
CA LYS A 19 -4.22 -12.83 12.19
C LYS A 19 -4.42 -13.68 10.93
N GLU A 20 -4.10 -13.14 9.75
CA GLU A 20 -4.17 -13.85 8.47
C GLU A 20 -2.85 -14.54 8.10
N GLY A 21 -1.88 -14.56 9.01
CA GLY A 21 -0.61 -15.23 8.84
C GLY A 21 0.36 -14.49 7.91
N VAL A 22 0.17 -13.21 7.64
CA VAL A 22 1.17 -12.39 6.94
C VAL A 22 2.32 -12.08 7.88
N ASP A 23 3.54 -12.34 7.42
CA ASP A 23 4.72 -12.27 8.27
C ASP A 23 5.06 -10.86 8.72
N MET A 24 5.00 -9.86 7.83
CA MET A 24 5.36 -8.48 8.15
C MET A 24 4.45 -7.49 7.43
N THR A 25 3.92 -6.53 8.20
CA THR A 25 3.32 -5.32 7.69
C THR A 25 3.99 -4.13 8.36
N MET A 26 4.58 -3.25 7.56
CA MET A 26 5.43 -2.18 8.05
C MET A 26 4.84 -0.84 7.63
N THR A 27 4.03 -0.31 8.52
CA THR A 27 3.39 1.00 8.40
C THR A 27 3.84 1.86 9.57
N GLN A 28 4.01 3.16 9.40
CA GLN A 28 4.54 4.07 10.43
C GLN A 28 5.83 3.54 11.11
N TRP A 29 6.68 2.88 10.34
CA TRP A 29 7.83 2.10 10.81
C TRP A 29 9.11 2.95 11.00
N PHE A 30 9.10 4.18 10.53
CA PHE A 30 10.23 5.10 10.59
C PHE A 30 9.83 6.44 11.21
N PRO A 31 10.75 7.17 11.84
CA PRO A 31 10.49 8.52 12.33
C PRO A 31 10.21 9.47 11.17
N LYS A 32 9.02 10.07 11.17
CA LYS A 32 8.60 11.07 10.17
C LYS A 32 8.84 12.48 10.70
N LEU A 33 9.14 13.40 9.79
CA LEU A 33 9.12 14.83 10.09
C LEU A 33 7.64 15.24 10.29
N ALA A 34 7.38 15.99 11.36
CA ALA A 34 6.06 16.57 11.54
C ALA A 34 5.78 17.63 10.46
N GLU A 35 4.53 17.74 10.03
CA GLU A 35 4.11 18.79 9.10
C GLU A 35 4.20 20.17 9.78
N PHE A 36 4.51 21.18 9.00
CA PHE A 36 4.57 22.57 9.44
C PHE A 36 3.84 23.48 8.44
N ASP A 37 2.82 24.16 8.92
CA ASP A 37 2.01 25.08 8.11
C ASP A 37 1.82 26.45 8.81
N SER A 38 0.85 27.25 8.36
CA SER A 38 0.52 28.55 8.94
C SER A 38 0.08 28.51 10.41
N GLU A 39 -0.31 27.32 10.91
CA GLU A 39 -0.69 27.13 12.31
C GLU A 39 0.47 26.58 13.16
N GLY A 40 1.63 26.32 12.54
CA GLY A 40 2.83 25.82 13.20
C GLY A 40 3.05 24.32 12.98
N TRP A 41 3.76 23.68 13.89
CA TRP A 41 4.08 22.26 13.86
C TRP A 41 2.87 21.40 14.24
N HIS A 42 2.68 20.27 13.52
CA HIS A 42 1.66 19.27 13.78
C HIS A 42 2.25 17.96 14.34
N PRO A 43 2.84 17.96 15.55
CA PRO A 43 3.42 16.75 16.16
C PRO A 43 2.33 15.92 16.86
N ASN A 44 1.16 15.79 16.26
CA ASN A 44 0.02 15.14 16.89
C ASN A 44 0.30 13.63 17.03
N PRO A 45 0.10 13.04 18.23
CA PRO A 45 0.16 11.61 18.37
C PRO A 45 -1.02 10.97 17.65
N TYR A 46 -0.82 9.75 17.13
CA TYR A 46 -1.91 8.96 16.58
C TYR A 46 -2.86 8.51 17.69
N ILE A 47 -4.02 9.15 17.77
CA ILE A 47 -5.08 8.82 18.74
C ILE A 47 -6.41 8.81 17.99
N GLY A 48 -6.74 7.72 17.32
CA GLY A 48 -8.02 7.54 16.60
C GLY A 48 -8.22 8.54 15.45
N ARG A 49 -7.15 8.96 14.81
CA ARG A 49 -7.08 9.86 13.65
C ARG A 49 -6.07 9.30 12.67
N GLU A 50 -6.17 9.70 11.41
CA GLU A 50 -5.19 9.32 10.41
C GLU A 50 -3.98 10.29 10.36
N PHE A 51 -3.12 10.18 9.39
CA PHE A 51 -1.82 10.83 9.41
C PHE A 51 -1.79 12.07 8.52
N HIS A 52 -1.16 13.12 9.01
CA HIS A 52 -0.85 14.32 8.25
C HIS A 52 0.68 14.40 8.10
N GLY A 53 1.18 14.14 6.90
CA GLY A 53 2.61 13.99 6.63
C GLY A 53 3.15 14.94 5.59
N VAL A 54 4.48 15.18 5.67
CA VAL A 54 5.21 16.06 4.76
C VAL A 54 5.40 15.38 3.41
N TRP A 55 5.12 16.10 2.32
CA TRP A 55 5.44 15.66 0.96
C TRP A 55 6.93 15.47 0.74
N GLY A 56 7.30 14.43 0.01
CA GLY A 56 8.69 14.17 -0.34
C GLY A 56 8.87 13.05 -1.35
N ASN A 57 10.11 12.88 -1.75
CA ASN A 57 10.53 11.74 -2.55
C ASN A 57 11.20 10.70 -1.65
N TYR A 58 10.71 9.47 -1.69
CA TYR A 58 11.21 8.39 -0.87
C TYR A 58 12.08 7.45 -1.70
N SER A 59 13.33 7.26 -1.27
CA SER A 59 14.22 6.20 -1.76
C SER A 59 14.43 5.20 -0.63
N VAL A 60 13.81 4.03 -0.74
CA VAL A 60 13.80 3.03 0.32
C VAL A 60 14.46 1.74 -0.13
N ASN A 61 15.46 1.29 0.63
CA ASN A 61 16.12 0.01 0.41
C ASN A 61 15.74 -0.94 1.54
N ILE A 62 15.11 -2.06 1.20
CA ILE A 62 14.69 -3.10 2.14
C ILE A 62 15.57 -4.33 1.90
N THR A 63 16.41 -4.68 2.87
CA THR A 63 17.21 -5.91 2.83
C THR A 63 16.57 -6.95 3.73
N ILE A 64 16.10 -8.03 3.14
CA ILE A 64 15.35 -9.09 3.81
C ILE A 64 15.77 -10.44 3.23
N ASP A 65 15.41 -11.55 3.89
CA ASP A 65 15.65 -12.89 3.37
C ASP A 65 15.14 -13.02 1.91
N LYS A 66 15.91 -13.71 1.08
CA LYS A 66 15.65 -13.80 -0.37
C LYS A 66 14.33 -14.46 -0.74
N ASN A 67 13.73 -15.22 0.18
CA ASN A 67 12.45 -15.91 -0.08
C ASN A 67 11.24 -14.98 0.07
N TYR A 68 11.40 -13.81 0.69
CA TYR A 68 10.29 -12.88 0.87
C TYR A 68 9.92 -12.17 -0.43
N VAL A 69 8.62 -12.06 -0.66
CA VAL A 69 8.02 -11.18 -1.64
C VAL A 69 7.60 -9.91 -0.94
N VAL A 70 8.04 -8.75 -1.44
CA VAL A 70 7.75 -7.44 -0.84
C VAL A 70 6.84 -6.65 -1.77
N GLY A 71 5.73 -6.15 -1.22
CA GLY A 71 4.84 -5.19 -1.88
C GLY A 71 4.72 -3.91 -1.05
N GLY A 72 4.48 -2.78 -1.70
CA GLY A 72 4.35 -1.51 -0.97
C GLY A 72 4.29 -0.29 -1.86
N THR A 73 4.59 0.84 -1.24
CA THR A 73 4.67 2.15 -1.85
C THR A 73 5.81 2.23 -2.88
N GLY A 74 5.53 2.82 -4.04
CA GLY A 74 6.56 3.20 -5.00
C GLY A 74 6.91 2.15 -6.04
N TYR A 75 7.84 2.53 -6.91
CA TYR A 75 8.32 1.71 -8.02
C TYR A 75 9.52 0.87 -7.60
N LEU A 76 9.52 -0.42 -7.92
CA LEU A 76 10.71 -1.26 -7.70
C LEU A 76 11.73 -1.02 -8.84
N LEU A 77 12.84 -0.36 -8.51
CA LEU A 77 13.86 0.04 -9.48
C LEU A 77 14.72 -1.13 -9.98
N ASN A 78 14.84 -2.17 -9.20
CA ASN A 78 15.67 -3.34 -9.53
C ASN A 78 14.85 -4.62 -9.74
N ALA A 79 13.68 -4.53 -10.35
CA ALA A 79 12.76 -5.62 -10.63
C ALA A 79 13.46 -6.83 -11.32
N ASN A 80 14.33 -6.56 -12.31
CA ASN A 80 15.08 -7.60 -13.03
C ASN A 80 16.11 -8.35 -12.15
N GLU A 81 16.50 -7.79 -11.01
CA GLU A 81 17.41 -8.43 -10.07
C GLU A 81 16.65 -9.24 -9.03
N ILE A 82 15.45 -8.81 -8.70
CA ILE A 82 14.60 -9.39 -7.64
C ILE A 82 13.76 -10.54 -8.19
N GLY A 83 13.09 -10.37 -9.32
CA GLY A 83 12.07 -11.30 -9.81
C GLY A 83 10.78 -11.22 -9.04
N HIS A 84 10.34 -12.32 -8.40
CA HIS A 84 9.12 -12.40 -7.58
C HIS A 84 7.88 -11.78 -8.24
N GLY A 85 7.71 -11.99 -9.57
CA GLY A 85 6.57 -11.45 -10.32
C GLY A 85 6.73 -10.00 -10.82
N TYR A 86 7.73 -9.25 -10.38
CA TYR A 86 7.97 -7.87 -10.84
C TYR A 86 8.63 -7.76 -12.22
N SER A 87 9.18 -8.84 -12.73
CA SER A 87 9.79 -8.93 -14.06
C SER A 87 9.50 -10.28 -14.69
N GLU A 88 9.22 -10.29 -15.98
CA GLU A 88 9.07 -11.52 -16.76
C GLU A 88 10.40 -12.28 -16.91
N LYS A 89 11.52 -11.58 -16.71
CA LYS A 89 12.85 -12.19 -16.77
C LYS A 89 13.15 -12.86 -15.43
N ALA A 90 13.50 -14.15 -15.49
CA ALA A 90 14.03 -14.82 -14.31
C ALA A 90 15.27 -14.06 -13.80
N PRO A 91 15.33 -13.74 -12.51
CA PRO A 91 16.49 -13.10 -11.93
C PRO A 91 17.71 -14.00 -12.09
N LYS A 92 18.89 -13.40 -12.25
CA LYS A 92 20.13 -14.16 -12.15
C LYS A 92 20.26 -14.69 -10.73
N GLU A 93 20.60 -15.96 -10.59
CA GLU A 93 20.92 -16.51 -9.29
C GLU A 93 21.97 -15.62 -8.59
N LYS A 94 21.62 -15.11 -7.42
CA LYS A 94 22.52 -14.34 -6.57
C LYS A 94 22.97 -15.23 -5.41
N GLU A 95 24.27 -15.21 -5.15
CA GLU A 95 24.81 -15.76 -3.92
C GLU A 95 24.34 -14.91 -2.73
N GLY A 96 24.05 -15.59 -1.61
CA GLY A 96 23.63 -14.93 -0.37
C GLY A 96 22.25 -15.33 0.11
N ALA A 97 21.98 -14.98 1.37
CA ALA A 97 20.73 -15.32 2.06
C ALA A 97 19.66 -14.21 1.94
N THR A 98 20.03 -13.01 1.47
CA THR A 98 19.15 -11.83 1.42
C THR A 98 19.10 -11.19 0.05
N ASN A 99 17.99 -10.51 -0.23
CA ASN A 99 17.83 -9.58 -1.34
C ASN A 99 17.69 -8.16 -0.80
N THR A 100 18.16 -7.17 -1.59
CA THR A 100 17.88 -5.76 -1.33
C THR A 100 16.92 -5.23 -2.37
N TRP A 101 15.71 -4.92 -1.95
CA TRP A 101 14.65 -4.29 -2.72
C TRP A 101 14.85 -2.79 -2.75
N LYS A 102 14.85 -2.16 -3.92
CA LYS A 102 15.12 -0.72 -4.07
C LYS A 102 13.88 -0.04 -4.62
N PHE A 103 13.14 0.60 -3.72
CA PHE A 103 11.93 1.34 -4.08
C PHE A 103 12.20 2.84 -4.22
N TYR A 104 11.45 3.45 -5.12
CA TYR A 104 11.38 4.90 -5.27
C TYR A 104 9.93 5.35 -5.39
N ALA A 105 9.50 6.26 -4.54
CA ALA A 105 8.17 6.85 -4.56
C ALA A 105 8.30 8.38 -4.66
N PRO A 106 7.95 8.98 -5.81
CA PRO A 106 7.95 10.42 -5.98
C PRO A 106 6.68 11.04 -5.42
N ASP A 107 6.80 12.24 -4.87
CA ASP A 107 5.70 13.09 -4.50
C ASP A 107 4.63 12.36 -3.66
N VAL A 108 5.06 11.80 -2.53
CA VAL A 108 4.21 11.11 -1.55
C VAL A 108 4.52 11.62 -0.15
N HIS A 109 3.63 11.37 0.81
CA HIS A 109 3.82 11.80 2.20
C HIS A 109 3.91 10.64 3.20
N ASP A 110 3.99 9.41 2.70
CA ASP A 110 4.25 8.21 3.50
C ASP A 110 4.90 7.11 2.67
N PHE A 111 5.41 6.08 3.35
CA PHE A 111 5.94 4.87 2.73
C PHE A 111 5.59 3.65 3.59
N ALA A 112 4.76 2.78 3.08
CA ALA A 112 4.36 1.53 3.72
C ALA A 112 4.74 0.32 2.85
N TRP A 113 4.99 -0.83 3.49
CA TRP A 113 5.29 -2.07 2.80
C TRP A 113 4.87 -3.29 3.63
N ALA A 114 4.64 -4.39 2.95
CA ALA A 114 4.43 -5.69 3.57
C ALA A 114 5.31 -6.74 2.90
N ALA A 115 5.61 -7.82 3.62
CA ALA A 115 6.43 -8.91 3.12
C ALA A 115 5.97 -10.25 3.69
N ASP A 116 5.91 -11.24 2.80
CA ASP A 116 5.60 -12.61 3.17
C ASP A 116 6.28 -13.58 2.17
N PRO A 117 6.86 -14.69 2.60
CA PRO A 117 7.49 -15.65 1.69
C PRO A 117 6.48 -16.39 0.80
N ASP A 118 5.21 -16.45 1.21
CA ASP A 118 4.15 -17.17 0.49
C ASP A 118 3.25 -16.24 -0.34
N TYR A 119 3.55 -14.95 -0.44
CA TYR A 119 2.74 -14.05 -1.27
C TYR A 119 2.73 -14.51 -2.73
N ILE A 120 1.53 -14.66 -3.27
CA ILE A 120 1.27 -14.62 -4.70
C ILE A 120 1.32 -13.14 -5.12
N HIS A 121 2.06 -12.85 -6.17
CA HIS A 121 2.15 -11.52 -6.75
C HIS A 121 1.67 -11.55 -8.19
N ASP A 122 0.58 -10.85 -8.45
CA ASP A 122 0.01 -10.65 -9.77
C ASP A 122 0.04 -9.18 -10.17
N ILE A 123 0.04 -8.92 -11.46
CA ILE A 123 -0.01 -7.56 -12.02
C ILE A 123 -1.11 -7.49 -13.09
N LYS A 124 -1.93 -6.46 -13.02
CA LYS A 124 -2.88 -6.06 -14.08
C LYS A 124 -2.60 -4.64 -14.49
N LYS A 125 -2.67 -4.37 -15.77
CA LYS A 125 -2.52 -3.01 -16.28
C LYS A 125 -3.89 -2.36 -16.46
N SER A 126 -4.08 -1.15 -15.91
CA SER A 126 -5.29 -0.35 -16.15
C SER A 126 -5.31 0.20 -17.58
N GLU A 127 -6.46 0.71 -18.02
CA GLU A 127 -6.59 1.36 -19.34
C GLU A 127 -5.71 2.61 -19.47
N SER A 128 -5.47 3.33 -18.38
CA SER A 128 -4.58 4.51 -18.32
C SER A 128 -3.09 4.16 -18.25
N GLY A 129 -2.77 2.85 -18.15
CA GLY A 129 -1.40 2.36 -18.11
C GLY A 129 -0.80 2.25 -16.69
N VAL A 130 -1.62 2.36 -15.64
CA VAL A 130 -1.18 2.12 -14.26
C VAL A 130 -1.03 0.61 -14.03
N ASP A 131 0.09 0.18 -13.46
CA ASP A 131 0.31 -1.20 -13.05
C ASP A 131 -0.32 -1.42 -11.67
N LEU A 132 -1.37 -2.26 -11.63
CA LEU A 132 -2.03 -2.67 -10.39
C LEU A 132 -1.39 -3.96 -9.91
N HIS A 133 -0.73 -3.90 -8.77
CA HIS A 133 -0.06 -5.02 -8.14
C HIS A 133 -0.95 -5.63 -7.05
N PHE A 134 -1.04 -6.95 -7.00
CA PHE A 134 -1.84 -7.68 -6.03
C PHE A 134 -0.95 -8.66 -5.27
N PHE A 135 -0.93 -8.53 -3.94
CA PHE A 135 -0.16 -9.39 -3.06
C PHE A 135 -1.10 -10.08 -2.07
N TYR A 136 -1.18 -11.39 -2.14
CA TYR A 136 -2.07 -12.16 -1.28
C TYR A 136 -1.53 -13.57 -1.04
N LYS A 137 -1.96 -14.18 0.07
CA LYS A 137 -1.53 -15.54 0.43
C LYS A 137 -2.34 -16.60 -0.31
N PRO A 138 -1.76 -17.77 -0.58
CA PRO A 138 -2.50 -18.89 -1.18
C PRO A 138 -3.59 -19.47 -0.27
N THR A 139 -3.66 -19.04 0.98
CA THR A 139 -4.69 -19.45 1.97
C THR A 139 -6.04 -18.77 1.78
N VAL A 140 -6.08 -17.62 1.07
CA VAL A 140 -7.34 -16.93 0.77
C VAL A 140 -8.11 -17.63 -0.37
N ASN A 141 -9.34 -17.19 -0.62
CA ASN A 141 -10.03 -17.57 -1.84
C ASN A 141 -9.35 -16.93 -3.06
N VAL A 142 -8.48 -17.69 -3.71
CA VAL A 142 -7.68 -17.22 -4.85
C VAL A 142 -8.57 -16.78 -6.02
N ASP A 143 -9.70 -17.43 -6.26
CA ASP A 143 -10.62 -17.05 -7.34
C ASP A 143 -11.25 -15.67 -7.09
N ASP A 144 -11.58 -15.35 -5.84
CA ASP A 144 -12.06 -14.03 -5.46
C ASP A 144 -10.99 -12.96 -5.67
N TRP A 145 -9.73 -13.24 -5.35
CA TRP A 145 -8.62 -12.33 -5.62
C TRP A 145 -8.33 -12.18 -7.12
N LYS A 146 -8.49 -13.23 -7.91
CA LYS A 146 -8.39 -13.12 -9.39
C LYS A 146 -9.51 -12.26 -9.96
N LYS A 147 -10.73 -12.42 -9.45
CA LYS A 147 -11.87 -11.58 -9.84
C LYS A 147 -11.66 -10.12 -9.42
N LEU A 148 -11.14 -9.90 -8.20
CA LEU A 148 -10.80 -8.57 -7.70
C LEU A 148 -9.86 -7.82 -8.63
N GLN A 149 -8.89 -8.50 -9.25
CA GLN A 149 -7.96 -7.88 -10.18
C GLN A 149 -8.67 -7.22 -11.35
N ASP A 150 -9.63 -7.92 -11.96
CA ASP A 150 -10.39 -7.42 -13.11
C ASP A 150 -11.35 -6.28 -12.69
N ASP A 151 -11.96 -6.38 -11.53
CA ASP A 151 -12.84 -5.32 -11.01
C ASP A 151 -12.04 -4.11 -10.52
N SER A 152 -10.81 -4.28 -10.00
CA SER A 152 -9.93 -3.15 -9.65
C SER A 152 -9.50 -2.32 -10.86
N VAL A 153 -9.34 -2.94 -12.04
CA VAL A 153 -9.11 -2.20 -13.29
C VAL A 153 -10.30 -1.30 -13.63
N LYS A 154 -11.53 -1.80 -13.42
CA LYS A 154 -12.76 -1.00 -13.64
C LYS A 154 -12.90 0.12 -12.60
N LEU A 155 -12.57 -0.15 -11.34
CA LEU A 155 -12.57 0.85 -10.27
C LEU A 155 -11.57 1.97 -10.56
N MET A 156 -10.34 1.64 -10.97
CA MET A 156 -9.33 2.64 -11.35
C MET A 156 -9.87 3.53 -12.48
N LYS A 157 -10.43 2.95 -13.53
CA LYS A 157 -11.07 3.71 -14.62
C LYS A 157 -12.18 4.61 -14.11
N TYR A 158 -13.09 4.07 -13.30
CA TYR A 158 -14.22 4.84 -12.76
C TYR A 158 -13.74 6.05 -11.95
N PHE A 159 -12.75 5.89 -11.07
CA PHE A 159 -12.23 6.98 -10.27
C PHE A 159 -11.48 8.01 -11.13
N GLU A 160 -10.70 7.57 -12.11
CA GLU A 160 -10.02 8.48 -13.05
C GLU A 160 -11.02 9.31 -13.88
N GLU A 161 -12.12 8.73 -14.33
CA GLU A 161 -13.16 9.44 -15.07
C GLU A 161 -14.02 10.35 -14.18
N SER A 162 -14.27 9.97 -12.93
CA SER A 162 -15.17 10.68 -12.01
C SER A 162 -14.48 11.78 -11.22
N ILE A 163 -13.19 11.63 -10.91
CA ILE A 163 -12.45 12.53 -10.02
C ILE A 163 -11.30 13.20 -10.78
N GLY A 164 -10.49 12.40 -11.50
CA GLY A 164 -9.32 12.88 -12.23
C GLY A 164 -8.23 11.83 -12.34
N PRO A 165 -7.21 12.03 -13.19
CA PRO A 165 -6.20 11.04 -13.46
C PRO A 165 -5.41 10.68 -12.20
N TYR A 166 -5.14 9.38 -12.03
CA TYR A 166 -4.23 8.89 -11.00
C TYR A 166 -2.79 9.31 -11.32
N PRO A 167 -2.07 9.99 -10.41
CA PRO A 167 -0.81 10.66 -10.80
C PRO A 167 0.40 9.74 -10.90
N TRP A 168 0.34 8.55 -10.31
CA TRP A 168 1.44 7.61 -10.34
C TRP A 168 1.23 6.48 -11.36
N LYS A 169 2.26 5.67 -11.62
CA LYS A 169 2.22 4.58 -12.61
C LYS A 169 2.05 3.19 -11.98
N GLN A 170 1.86 3.12 -10.68
CA GLN A 170 1.69 1.88 -9.94
C GLN A 170 0.74 2.11 -8.76
N TYR A 171 -0.06 1.10 -8.43
CA TYR A 171 -0.85 0.99 -7.20
C TYR A 171 -0.81 -0.45 -6.70
N SER A 172 -0.56 -0.66 -5.40
CA SER A 172 -0.50 -2.00 -4.80
C SER A 172 -1.70 -2.27 -3.90
N ILE A 173 -2.34 -3.42 -4.07
CA ILE A 173 -3.41 -3.94 -3.23
C ILE A 173 -2.84 -5.15 -2.49
N ILE A 174 -2.70 -5.04 -1.16
CA ILE A 174 -1.90 -5.96 -0.36
C ILE A 174 -2.76 -6.57 0.74
N GLN A 175 -2.77 -7.90 0.84
CA GLN A 175 -3.29 -8.55 2.04
C GLN A 175 -2.37 -8.23 3.21
N GLY A 176 -2.78 -7.30 4.07
CA GLY A 176 -1.99 -6.82 5.21
C GLY A 176 -2.62 -7.06 6.57
N GLY A 177 -3.88 -7.55 6.58
CA GLY A 177 -4.66 -7.71 7.82
C GLY A 177 -5.15 -6.38 8.41
N ASP A 178 -5.98 -6.44 9.42
CA ASP A 178 -6.52 -5.30 10.19
C ASP A 178 -7.55 -4.40 9.45
N GLY A 179 -8.47 -4.99 8.69
CA GLY A 179 -9.54 -4.25 8.02
C GLY A 179 -9.13 -3.73 6.66
N GLY A 180 -9.11 -2.42 6.50
CA GLY A 180 -8.57 -1.69 5.38
C GLY A 180 -7.76 -0.51 5.88
N MET A 181 -6.79 -0.07 5.08
CA MET A 181 -6.01 1.13 5.33
C MET A 181 -5.34 1.60 4.05
N GLU A 182 -5.52 2.84 3.77
CA GLU A 182 -4.89 3.57 2.69
C GLU A 182 -3.45 3.96 3.03
N TYR A 183 -2.57 3.82 2.05
CA TYR A 183 -1.20 4.34 2.07
C TYR A 183 -0.85 4.94 0.71
N ALA A 184 0.20 5.72 0.66
CA ALA A 184 0.66 6.30 -0.59
C ALA A 184 0.97 5.19 -1.62
N MET A 185 0.32 5.23 -2.76
CA MET A 185 0.47 4.27 -3.86
C MET A 185 0.16 2.80 -3.49
N CYS A 186 -0.43 2.53 -2.33
CA CYS A 186 -0.84 1.18 -1.95
C CYS A 186 -1.92 1.18 -0.88
N THR A 187 -2.59 0.04 -0.75
CA THR A 187 -3.52 -0.23 0.34
C THR A 187 -3.23 -1.59 0.97
N MET A 188 -3.49 -1.70 2.26
CA MET A 188 -3.41 -2.96 3.00
C MET A 188 -4.80 -3.33 3.50
N ILE A 189 -5.29 -4.50 3.11
CA ILE A 189 -6.65 -4.97 3.41
C ILE A 189 -6.63 -6.34 4.06
N THR A 190 -7.69 -6.65 4.82
CA THR A 190 -7.97 -8.03 5.24
C THR A 190 -8.37 -8.84 4.01
N GLY A 191 -7.63 -9.89 3.70
CA GLY A 191 -7.79 -10.68 2.48
C GLY A 191 -8.80 -11.83 2.59
N GLU A 192 -9.05 -12.32 3.81
CA GLU A 192 -9.99 -13.41 4.10
C GLU A 192 -11.42 -12.86 4.25
N ARG A 193 -11.98 -12.31 3.18
CA ARG A 193 -13.32 -11.73 3.13
C ARG A 193 -14.18 -12.40 2.06
N PRO A 194 -15.51 -12.48 2.25
CA PRO A 194 -16.42 -12.76 1.13
C PRO A 194 -16.25 -11.70 0.03
N TYR A 195 -16.35 -12.11 -1.23
CA TYR A 195 -16.03 -11.25 -2.37
C TYR A 195 -16.69 -9.85 -2.35
N PRO A 196 -17.99 -9.67 -2.04
CA PRO A 196 -18.58 -8.33 -1.99
C PRO A 196 -17.92 -7.42 -0.96
N SER A 197 -17.51 -7.98 0.18
CA SER A 197 -16.78 -7.23 1.22
C SER A 197 -15.34 -6.94 0.80
N LEU A 198 -14.69 -7.86 0.09
CA LEU A 198 -13.34 -7.68 -0.45
C LEU A 198 -13.33 -6.57 -1.50
N LEU A 199 -14.28 -6.58 -2.42
CA LEU A 199 -14.43 -5.54 -3.44
C LEU A 199 -14.74 -4.17 -2.80
N GLY A 200 -15.69 -4.13 -1.86
CA GLY A 200 -16.10 -2.89 -1.19
C GLY A 200 -14.95 -2.23 -0.44
N VAL A 201 -14.18 -3.00 0.36
CA VAL A 201 -13.01 -2.42 1.04
C VAL A 201 -11.94 -1.98 0.05
N THR A 202 -11.70 -2.73 -1.01
CA THR A 202 -10.73 -2.34 -2.05
C THR A 202 -11.14 -1.05 -2.75
N ALA A 203 -12.42 -0.88 -3.07
CA ALA A 203 -12.94 0.34 -3.68
C ALA A 203 -12.77 1.55 -2.75
N HIS A 204 -13.10 1.39 -1.47
CA HIS A 204 -12.94 2.43 -0.46
C HIS A 204 -11.47 2.85 -0.33
N GLU A 205 -10.57 1.92 -0.08
CA GLU A 205 -9.15 2.22 0.09
C GLU A 205 -8.49 2.76 -1.19
N MET A 206 -8.95 2.34 -2.36
CA MET A 206 -8.44 2.89 -3.62
C MET A 206 -8.90 4.33 -3.84
N ALA A 207 -10.10 4.71 -3.43
CA ALA A 207 -10.61 6.07 -3.56
C ALA A 207 -9.82 7.08 -2.70
N HIS A 208 -9.25 6.65 -1.56
CA HIS A 208 -8.33 7.44 -0.76
C HIS A 208 -7.06 7.88 -1.50
N ALA A 209 -6.72 7.26 -2.63
CA ALA A 209 -5.63 7.72 -3.48
C ALA A 209 -5.82 9.17 -3.95
N TRP A 210 -7.05 9.64 -4.04
CA TRP A 210 -7.41 11.02 -4.38
C TRP A 210 -7.71 11.86 -3.14
N PHE A 211 -8.59 11.37 -2.25
CA PHE A 211 -9.13 12.19 -1.17
C PHE A 211 -8.24 12.30 0.07
N GLN A 212 -7.18 11.49 0.14
CA GLN A 212 -6.13 11.67 1.12
C GLN A 212 -4.78 11.88 0.43
N HIS A 213 -4.34 10.91 -0.39
CA HIS A 213 -2.96 10.90 -0.86
C HIS A 213 -2.64 11.96 -1.91
N LEU A 214 -3.59 12.38 -2.73
CA LEU A 214 -3.39 13.45 -3.71
C LEU A 214 -3.62 14.85 -3.11
N LEU A 215 -4.63 15.00 -2.26
CA LEU A 215 -4.99 16.30 -1.67
C LEU A 215 -4.20 16.60 -0.40
N ALA A 216 -3.68 15.59 0.29
CA ALA A 216 -2.92 15.67 1.56
C ALA A 216 -3.58 16.56 2.61
N THR A 217 -4.87 16.39 2.81
CA THR A 217 -5.64 17.13 3.79
C THR A 217 -5.17 16.84 5.22
N ASN A 218 -5.34 17.77 6.13
CA ASN A 218 -5.03 17.54 7.54
C ASN A 218 -6.13 16.70 8.19
N GLU A 219 -5.94 15.39 8.18
CA GLU A 219 -6.89 14.40 8.69
C GLU A 219 -7.12 14.51 10.20
N ALA A 220 -6.13 14.94 10.97
CA ALA A 220 -6.29 15.17 12.39
C ALA A 220 -7.33 16.25 12.71
N LYS A 221 -7.58 17.17 11.77
CA LYS A 221 -8.57 18.26 11.90
C LYS A 221 -9.82 18.03 11.06
N HIS A 222 -9.66 17.44 9.89
CA HIS A 222 -10.68 17.39 8.84
C HIS A 222 -10.87 15.97 8.30
N ALA A 223 -11.02 14.98 9.19
CA ALA A 223 -11.24 13.59 8.81
C ALA A 223 -12.41 13.36 7.82
N TRP A 224 -13.39 14.26 7.80
CA TRP A 224 -14.50 14.21 6.84
C TRP A 224 -14.08 14.48 5.38
N MET A 225 -12.98 15.18 5.17
CA MET A 225 -12.44 15.43 3.82
C MET A 225 -11.77 14.18 3.26
N ASP A 226 -11.26 13.34 4.12
CA ASP A 226 -10.69 12.06 3.81
C ASP A 226 -11.81 11.00 3.68
N GLU A 227 -12.37 10.58 4.80
CA GLU A 227 -13.35 9.50 4.87
C GLU A 227 -14.69 9.83 4.21
N GLY A 228 -15.18 11.06 4.38
CA GLY A 228 -16.50 11.44 3.89
C GLY A 228 -16.57 11.53 2.37
N PHE A 229 -15.56 12.09 1.70
CA PHE A 229 -15.50 12.10 0.24
C PHE A 229 -15.23 10.70 -0.31
N THR A 230 -14.33 9.96 0.32
CA THR A 230 -14.02 8.57 -0.07
C THR A 230 -15.27 7.70 0.00
N GLU A 231 -16.02 7.73 1.10
CA GLU A 231 -17.27 6.98 1.25
C GLU A 231 -18.31 7.39 0.20
N TYR A 232 -18.45 8.70 -0.05
CA TYR A 232 -19.38 9.20 -1.05
C TYR A 232 -19.07 8.67 -2.45
N VAL A 233 -17.82 8.81 -2.93
CA VAL A 233 -17.50 8.34 -4.29
C VAL A 233 -17.49 6.83 -4.41
N THR A 234 -17.13 6.11 -3.36
CA THR A 234 -17.21 4.64 -3.32
C THR A 234 -18.65 4.16 -3.42
N SER A 235 -19.59 4.86 -2.78
CA SER A 235 -21.01 4.51 -2.86
C SER A 235 -21.62 4.65 -4.25
N LEU A 236 -20.96 5.34 -5.15
CA LEU A 236 -21.36 5.56 -6.54
C LEU A 236 -20.67 4.63 -7.55
N SER A 237 -19.65 3.87 -7.10
CA SER A 237 -18.81 3.00 -7.94
C SER A 237 -19.43 1.63 -8.25
#